data_81a5d6e25b18d8389f75788fe24b3c48
#
_entry.id   81a5d6e25b18d8389f75788fe24b3c48
#
_cell.length_a   1.000
_cell.length_b   1.000
_cell.length_c   1.000
_cell.angle_alpha   90.00
_cell.angle_beta   90.00
_cell.angle_gamma   90.00
#
_symmetry.space_group_name_H-M   'P 1'
#
loop_
_entity.id
_entity.type
_entity.pdbx_description
1 polymer ?
#
loop_
_entity_poly.entity_id
_entity_poly.type
_entity_poly.pdbx_seq_one_letter_code
_entity_poly.pdbx_strand_id
1 'polypeptide(L)'
;MGKYIFKRVLMLIPVIIGVSFLIFVLLDLAPGNVLDMIAGDYTPEQLAELEHELGYDRSVFYRYAMYMWDLLHGDLGTSYIYKAPVWDLYIQRLPSTLKLAGASVLVSILLSIPLGITAATKHGSLTDNVSMVAALLGLSMPNFWLGLMLIIIFSQGLGWFPSSGDKDGILSLILPAITVGTGLMATLTRTTRSSMLDVIRSDYLRTARSKGVPEKTVVKKHALKNALIPIITVIGTQMGRTLGGSVVTENVFSWPGVGRLTIEAVKQRDTTTVTGCIIMSVIMISVVQLLVDLTYAFVDPRLRAQYASSGKKKKAAAAAKKAGEAEKGGV
;
A
#
# COMPACT_ATOMS: atom_id res chain seq x y z
N MET A 1 -7.95 20.96 -8.55
CA MET A 1 -8.15 19.53 -8.31
C MET A 1 -8.07 18.72 -9.61
N GLY A 2 -8.89 18.96 -10.64
CA GLY A 2 -8.88 18.17 -11.87
C GLY A 2 -7.50 18.04 -12.54
N LYS A 3 -6.73 19.14 -12.63
CA LYS A 3 -5.37 19.11 -13.19
C LYS A 3 -4.38 18.24 -12.37
N TYR A 4 -4.56 18.16 -11.05
CA TYR A 4 -3.77 17.31 -10.17
C TYR A 4 -4.11 15.84 -10.41
N ILE A 5 -5.41 15.50 -10.44
CA ILE A 5 -5.90 14.15 -10.73
C ILE A 5 -5.40 13.71 -12.11
N PHE A 6 -5.60 14.52 -13.14
CA PHE A 6 -5.15 14.24 -14.51
C PHE A 6 -3.63 13.97 -14.57
N LYS A 7 -2.82 14.83 -13.93
CA LYS A 7 -1.37 14.64 -13.89
C LYS A 7 -0.99 13.33 -13.20
N ARG A 8 -1.71 12.95 -12.13
CA ARG A 8 -1.44 11.73 -11.37
C ARG A 8 -1.82 10.48 -12.17
N VAL A 9 -2.96 10.51 -12.83
CA VAL A 9 -3.37 9.43 -13.76
C VAL A 9 -2.36 9.31 -14.91
N LEU A 10 -1.92 10.43 -15.49
CA LEU A 10 -0.90 10.40 -16.56
C LEU A 10 0.45 9.82 -16.08
N MET A 11 0.83 10.04 -14.81
CA MET A 11 2.05 9.47 -14.25
C MET A 11 1.96 7.96 -13.99
N LEU A 12 0.74 7.37 -13.94
CA LEU A 12 0.58 5.92 -13.83
C LEU A 12 1.01 5.19 -15.10
N ILE A 13 0.81 5.80 -16.26
CA ILE A 13 1.16 5.18 -17.56
C ILE A 13 2.63 4.74 -17.61
N PRO A 14 3.63 5.63 -17.39
CA PRO A 14 5.03 5.19 -17.41
C PRO A 14 5.38 4.22 -16.28
N VAL A 15 4.69 4.29 -15.13
CA VAL A 15 4.89 3.33 -14.03
C VAL A 15 4.38 1.95 -14.43
N ILE A 16 3.17 1.85 -15.00
CA ILE A 16 2.60 0.59 -15.46
C ILE A 16 3.49 -0.02 -16.55
N ILE A 17 3.91 0.77 -17.54
CA ILE A 17 4.79 0.32 -18.62
C ILE A 17 6.13 -0.17 -18.05
N GLY A 18 6.77 0.59 -17.18
CA GLY A 18 8.07 0.24 -16.60
C GLY A 18 8.03 -1.00 -15.72
N VAL A 19 7.02 -1.08 -14.83
CA VAL A 19 6.87 -2.22 -13.91
C VAL A 19 6.48 -3.49 -14.69
N SER A 20 5.52 -3.41 -15.60
CA SER A 20 5.10 -4.58 -16.39
C SER A 20 6.22 -5.09 -17.31
N PHE A 21 6.97 -4.18 -17.94
CA PHE A 21 8.12 -4.56 -18.75
C PHE A 21 9.20 -5.27 -17.93
N LEU A 22 9.54 -4.68 -16.76
CA LEU A 22 10.53 -5.28 -15.86
C LEU A 22 10.13 -6.71 -15.45
N ILE A 23 8.85 -6.91 -15.10
CA ILE A 23 8.35 -8.21 -14.68
C ILE A 23 8.38 -9.19 -15.85
N PHE A 24 7.94 -8.75 -17.03
CA PHE A 24 7.98 -9.57 -18.24
C PHE A 24 9.40 -10.08 -18.53
N VAL A 25 10.40 -9.19 -18.48
CA VAL A 25 11.81 -9.55 -18.67
C VAL A 25 12.31 -10.48 -17.55
N LEU A 26 11.97 -10.20 -16.29
CA LEU A 26 12.41 -11.05 -15.17
C LEU A 26 11.84 -12.46 -15.25
N LEU A 27 10.57 -12.61 -15.67
CA LEU A 27 9.94 -13.91 -15.83
C LEU A 27 10.49 -14.65 -17.07
N ASP A 28 10.84 -13.93 -18.13
CA ASP A 28 11.47 -14.50 -19.32
C ASP A 28 12.89 -15.00 -19.06
N LEU A 29 13.64 -14.29 -18.19
CA LEU A 29 14.98 -14.73 -17.76
C LEU A 29 14.96 -15.92 -16.78
N ALA A 30 13.83 -16.17 -16.15
CA ALA A 30 13.69 -17.33 -15.27
C ALA A 30 13.65 -18.63 -16.09
N PRO A 31 14.35 -19.70 -15.65
CA PRO A 31 14.34 -20.96 -16.40
C PRO A 31 12.97 -21.61 -16.40
N GLY A 32 12.48 -21.98 -17.61
CA GLY A 32 11.18 -22.62 -17.86
C GLY A 32 10.01 -21.62 -17.99
N ASN A 33 8.90 -22.13 -18.46
CA ASN A 33 7.67 -21.34 -18.72
C ASN A 33 6.42 -22.09 -18.24
N VAL A 34 5.22 -21.53 -18.48
CA VAL A 34 3.97 -22.18 -18.09
C VAL A 34 3.74 -23.51 -18.80
N LEU A 35 4.25 -23.67 -20.03
CA LEU A 35 4.11 -24.90 -20.81
C LEU A 35 4.78 -26.09 -20.10
N ASP A 36 5.91 -25.86 -19.44
CA ASP A 36 6.59 -26.92 -18.65
C ASP A 36 5.71 -27.45 -17.51
N MET A 37 4.85 -26.58 -16.96
CA MET A 37 3.95 -26.93 -15.85
C MET A 37 2.71 -27.68 -16.30
N ILE A 38 2.25 -27.45 -17.53
CA ILE A 38 1.02 -28.05 -18.06
C ILE A 38 1.29 -29.17 -19.08
N ALA A 39 2.57 -29.47 -19.38
CA ALA A 39 2.97 -30.44 -20.39
C ALA A 39 2.32 -31.84 -20.24
N GLY A 40 2.04 -32.24 -18.99
CA GLY A 40 1.38 -33.52 -18.71
C GLY A 40 -0.10 -33.59 -19.14
N ASP A 41 -0.74 -32.46 -19.37
CA ASP A 41 -2.17 -32.36 -19.73
C ASP A 41 -2.40 -32.29 -21.26
N TYR A 42 -1.33 -32.17 -22.10
CA TYR A 42 -1.40 -31.88 -23.52
C TYR A 42 -0.53 -32.84 -24.34
N THR A 43 -0.92 -33.08 -25.60
CA THR A 43 -0.06 -33.79 -26.53
C THR A 43 1.09 -32.90 -27.04
N PRO A 44 2.20 -33.47 -27.58
CA PRO A 44 3.28 -32.67 -28.13
C PRO A 44 2.85 -31.70 -29.23
N GLU A 45 1.88 -32.08 -30.06
CA GLU A 45 1.34 -31.21 -31.12
C GLU A 45 0.54 -30.06 -30.54
N GLN A 46 -0.27 -30.31 -29.51
CA GLN A 46 -1.04 -29.27 -28.79
C GLN A 46 -0.12 -28.31 -28.06
N LEU A 47 0.98 -28.80 -27.48
CA LEU A 47 1.99 -27.94 -26.82
C LEU A 47 2.67 -27.03 -27.82
N ALA A 48 3.06 -27.53 -29.00
CA ALA A 48 3.68 -26.73 -30.06
C ALA A 48 2.73 -25.64 -30.61
N GLU A 49 1.45 -25.96 -30.75
CA GLU A 49 0.42 -24.99 -31.13
C GLU A 49 0.24 -23.92 -30.06
N LEU A 50 0.19 -24.31 -28.78
CA LEU A 50 0.05 -23.41 -27.66
C LEU A 50 1.32 -22.53 -27.45
N GLU A 51 2.52 -23.08 -27.70
CA GLU A 51 3.77 -22.32 -27.70
C GLU A 51 3.74 -21.21 -28.74
N HIS A 52 3.23 -21.50 -29.94
CA HIS A 52 3.08 -20.54 -31.03
C HIS A 52 1.99 -19.49 -30.70
N GLU A 53 0.84 -19.92 -30.16
CA GLU A 53 -0.27 -19.05 -29.76
C GLU A 53 0.17 -18.07 -28.67
N LEU A 54 0.87 -18.54 -27.66
CA LEU A 54 1.43 -17.72 -26.56
C LEU A 54 2.66 -16.90 -26.99
N GLY A 55 3.19 -17.18 -28.18
CA GLY A 55 4.33 -16.47 -28.75
C GLY A 55 5.65 -16.75 -28.04
N TYR A 56 5.80 -17.89 -27.34
CA TYR A 56 7.09 -18.27 -26.70
C TYR A 56 8.20 -18.54 -27.72
N ASP A 57 7.84 -18.79 -28.99
CA ASP A 57 8.72 -18.85 -30.14
C ASP A 57 9.23 -17.46 -30.59
N ARG A 58 8.70 -16.38 -30.02
CA ARG A 58 9.01 -15.00 -30.40
C ARG A 58 9.77 -14.29 -29.31
N SER A 59 10.36 -13.12 -29.68
CA SER A 59 11.13 -12.31 -28.72
C SER A 59 10.25 -11.78 -27.57
N VAL A 60 10.83 -11.61 -26.39
CA VAL A 60 10.16 -11.03 -25.19
C VAL A 60 9.52 -9.66 -25.52
N PHE A 61 10.14 -8.86 -26.38
CA PHE A 61 9.61 -7.56 -26.78
C PHE A 61 8.31 -7.69 -27.58
N TYR A 62 8.20 -8.70 -28.44
CA TYR A 62 6.98 -8.96 -29.22
C TYR A 62 5.86 -9.40 -28.29
N ARG A 63 6.12 -10.37 -27.40
CA ARG A 63 5.13 -10.84 -26.41
C ARG A 63 4.67 -9.72 -25.48
N TYR A 64 5.59 -8.88 -25.04
CA TYR A 64 5.25 -7.72 -24.23
C TYR A 64 4.38 -6.72 -24.99
N ALA A 65 4.69 -6.45 -26.26
CA ALA A 65 3.89 -5.53 -27.08
C ALA A 65 2.46 -6.07 -27.33
N MET A 66 2.31 -7.37 -27.57
CA MET A 66 1.00 -8.02 -27.66
C MET A 66 0.22 -7.91 -26.36
N TYR A 67 0.84 -8.28 -25.23
CA TYR A 67 0.22 -8.18 -23.92
C TYR A 67 -0.24 -6.75 -23.60
N MET A 68 0.57 -5.74 -23.93
CA MET A 68 0.20 -4.34 -23.74
C MET A 68 -0.93 -3.90 -24.66
N TRP A 69 -1.02 -4.47 -25.85
CA TRP A 69 -2.13 -4.24 -26.77
C TRP A 69 -3.44 -4.80 -26.20
N ASP A 70 -3.43 -6.05 -25.74
CA ASP A 70 -4.58 -6.70 -25.10
C ASP A 70 -5.03 -5.97 -23.85
N LEU A 71 -4.08 -5.53 -23.02
CA LEU A 71 -4.33 -4.72 -21.83
C LEU A 71 -5.06 -3.41 -22.17
N LEU A 72 -4.71 -2.74 -23.28
CA LEU A 72 -5.40 -1.52 -23.72
C LEU A 72 -6.85 -1.78 -24.11
N HIS A 73 -7.20 -3.01 -24.49
CA HIS A 73 -8.57 -3.44 -24.76
C HIS A 73 -9.28 -4.00 -23.51
N GLY A 74 -8.61 -3.98 -22.35
CA GLY A 74 -9.17 -4.45 -21.08
C GLY A 74 -9.00 -5.94 -20.84
N ASP A 75 -8.25 -6.65 -21.68
CA ASP A 75 -7.92 -8.05 -21.52
C ASP A 75 -6.61 -8.21 -20.76
N LEU A 76 -6.66 -8.90 -19.62
CA LEU A 76 -5.50 -9.27 -18.80
C LEU A 76 -4.96 -10.66 -19.15
N GLY A 77 -5.57 -11.32 -20.13
CA GLY A 77 -5.29 -12.69 -20.53
C GLY A 77 -5.94 -13.73 -19.62
N THR A 78 -5.71 -14.98 -19.97
CA THR A 78 -6.24 -16.15 -19.27
C THR A 78 -5.11 -16.95 -18.62
N SER A 79 -5.31 -17.38 -17.40
CA SER A 79 -4.41 -18.31 -16.71
C SER A 79 -4.60 -19.72 -17.26
N TYR A 80 -3.55 -20.34 -17.75
CA TYR A 80 -3.57 -21.73 -18.17
C TYR A 80 -3.52 -22.72 -17.00
N ILE A 81 -3.00 -22.26 -15.85
CA ILE A 81 -2.97 -23.05 -14.61
C ILE A 81 -4.36 -23.11 -13.97
N TYR A 82 -4.99 -21.94 -13.79
CA TYR A 82 -6.31 -21.83 -13.14
C TYR A 82 -7.47 -22.00 -14.14
N LYS A 83 -7.19 -22.04 -15.47
CA LYS A 83 -8.18 -22.16 -16.56
C LYS A 83 -9.29 -21.11 -16.45
N ALA A 84 -8.91 -19.87 -16.08
CA ALA A 84 -9.83 -18.75 -15.83
C ALA A 84 -9.21 -17.41 -16.26
N PRO A 85 -10.03 -16.41 -16.63
CA PRO A 85 -9.54 -15.05 -16.88
C PRO A 85 -8.84 -14.47 -15.66
N VAL A 86 -7.71 -13.82 -15.87
CA VAL A 86 -6.91 -13.20 -14.78
C VAL A 86 -7.71 -12.12 -14.05
N TRP A 87 -8.57 -11.40 -14.76
CA TRP A 87 -9.51 -10.44 -14.19
C TRP A 87 -10.37 -11.07 -13.09
N ASP A 88 -10.97 -12.21 -13.35
CA ASP A 88 -11.87 -12.90 -12.42
C ASP A 88 -11.10 -13.39 -11.19
N LEU A 89 -9.91 -13.97 -11.41
CA LEU A 89 -9.04 -14.41 -10.34
C LEU A 89 -8.65 -13.25 -9.41
N TYR A 90 -8.32 -12.10 -9.99
CA TYR A 90 -7.96 -10.91 -9.25
C TYR A 90 -9.13 -10.35 -8.43
N ILE A 91 -10.30 -10.16 -9.07
CA ILE A 91 -11.48 -9.58 -8.40
C ILE A 91 -11.99 -10.46 -7.26
N GLN A 92 -11.92 -11.78 -7.40
CA GLN A 92 -12.28 -12.71 -6.32
C GLN A 92 -11.38 -12.58 -5.08
N ARG A 93 -10.09 -12.26 -5.27
CA ARG A 93 -9.10 -12.14 -4.19
C ARG A 93 -8.98 -10.72 -3.61
N LEU A 94 -9.32 -9.71 -4.38
CA LEU A 94 -9.21 -8.30 -4.00
C LEU A 94 -9.93 -7.95 -2.68
N PRO A 95 -11.17 -8.39 -2.41
CA PRO A 95 -11.86 -8.09 -1.15
C PRO A 95 -11.09 -8.56 0.08
N SER A 96 -10.43 -9.72 0.01
CA SER A 96 -9.65 -10.26 1.13
C SER A 96 -8.39 -9.42 1.40
N THR A 97 -7.69 -8.96 0.37
CA THR A 97 -6.55 -8.03 0.50
C THR A 97 -7.00 -6.69 1.11
N LEU A 98 -8.10 -6.12 0.61
CA LEU A 98 -8.64 -4.86 1.14
C LEU A 98 -9.11 -4.99 2.60
N LYS A 99 -9.74 -6.10 2.94
CA LYS A 99 -10.16 -6.43 4.32
C LYS A 99 -8.95 -6.51 5.26
N LEU A 100 -7.89 -7.19 4.85
CA LEU A 100 -6.65 -7.27 5.64
C LEU A 100 -6.00 -5.89 5.81
N ALA A 101 -5.85 -5.14 4.73
CA ALA A 101 -5.28 -3.80 4.77
C ALA A 101 -6.09 -2.84 5.66
N GLY A 102 -7.41 -2.83 5.51
CA GLY A 102 -8.31 -2.02 6.34
C GLY A 102 -8.22 -2.38 7.82
N ALA A 103 -8.24 -3.69 8.15
CA ALA A 103 -8.08 -4.17 9.52
C ALA A 103 -6.71 -3.79 10.10
N SER A 104 -5.64 -3.90 9.33
CA SER A 104 -4.29 -3.53 9.76
C SER A 104 -4.18 -2.04 10.10
N VAL A 105 -4.76 -1.18 9.28
CA VAL A 105 -4.82 0.27 9.52
C VAL A 105 -5.65 0.56 10.78
N LEU A 106 -6.82 -0.08 10.93
CA LEU A 106 -7.69 0.10 12.09
C LEU A 106 -6.99 -0.30 13.39
N VAL A 107 -6.40 -1.49 13.44
CA VAL A 107 -5.64 -1.98 14.61
C VAL A 107 -4.49 -1.03 14.93
N SER A 108 -3.77 -0.57 13.90
CA SER A 108 -2.67 0.39 14.08
C SER A 108 -3.15 1.70 14.72
N ILE A 109 -4.26 2.26 14.25
CA ILE A 109 -4.85 3.50 14.80
C ILE A 109 -5.30 3.30 16.25
N LEU A 110 -6.04 2.21 16.50
CA LEU A 110 -6.61 1.94 17.83
C LEU A 110 -5.55 1.74 18.91
N LEU A 111 -4.39 1.17 18.56
CA LEU A 111 -3.31 0.93 19.51
C LEU A 111 -2.33 2.11 19.58
N SER A 112 -1.93 2.68 18.44
CA SER A 112 -0.87 3.69 18.41
C SER A 112 -1.28 5.05 18.95
N ILE A 113 -2.51 5.50 18.69
CA ILE A 113 -2.94 6.84 19.15
C ILE A 113 -2.99 6.89 20.69
N PRO A 114 -3.64 5.96 21.42
CA PRO A 114 -3.60 5.97 22.89
C PRO A 114 -2.18 5.81 23.45
N LEU A 115 -1.34 4.95 22.85
CA LEU A 115 0.06 4.78 23.27
C LEU A 115 0.86 6.07 23.06
N GLY A 116 0.74 6.74 21.92
CA GLY A 116 1.44 8.00 21.63
C GLY A 116 0.99 9.15 22.55
N ILE A 117 -0.33 9.24 22.85
CA ILE A 117 -0.86 10.23 23.80
C ILE A 117 -0.31 9.97 25.21
N THR A 118 -0.32 8.72 25.68
CA THR A 118 0.19 8.37 27.02
C THR A 118 1.68 8.61 27.13
N ALA A 119 2.45 8.28 26.09
CA ALA A 119 3.89 8.56 26.04
C ALA A 119 4.18 10.07 26.07
N ALA A 120 3.39 10.89 25.35
CA ALA A 120 3.56 12.34 25.36
C ALA A 120 3.18 12.99 26.70
N THR A 121 2.06 12.58 27.29
CA THR A 121 1.58 13.15 28.57
C THR A 121 2.43 12.75 29.75
N LYS A 122 3.08 11.58 29.68
CA LYS A 122 4.01 11.07 30.71
C LYS A 122 5.46 11.11 30.21
N HIS A 123 5.84 12.20 29.53
CA HIS A 123 7.16 12.36 28.94
C HIS A 123 8.30 12.12 29.94
N GLY A 124 9.30 11.33 29.51
CA GLY A 124 10.45 10.95 30.36
C GLY A 124 10.17 9.83 31.36
N SER A 125 8.93 9.35 31.47
CA SER A 125 8.57 8.22 32.35
C SER A 125 8.94 6.87 31.76
N LEU A 126 8.88 5.82 32.59
CA LEU A 126 9.04 4.43 32.13
C LEU A 126 8.03 4.08 31.03
N THR A 127 6.80 4.55 31.14
CA THR A 127 5.74 4.32 30.11
C THR A 127 6.14 4.93 28.77
N ASP A 128 6.71 6.12 28.75
CA ASP A 128 7.21 6.75 27.52
C ASP A 128 8.34 5.92 26.90
N ASN A 129 9.35 5.58 27.71
CA ASN A 129 10.50 4.82 27.24
C ASN A 129 10.12 3.43 26.71
N VAL A 130 9.28 2.68 27.46
CA VAL A 130 8.81 1.36 27.02
C VAL A 130 7.99 1.46 25.74
N SER A 131 7.10 2.45 25.60
CA SER A 131 6.33 2.65 24.37
C SER A 131 7.24 2.95 23.17
N MET A 132 8.30 3.74 23.35
CA MET A 132 9.24 4.06 22.27
C MET A 132 10.12 2.86 21.90
N VAL A 133 10.60 2.10 22.88
CA VAL A 133 11.36 0.86 22.64
C VAL A 133 10.49 -0.17 21.92
N ALA A 134 9.25 -0.38 22.37
CA ALA A 134 8.31 -1.30 21.71
C ALA A 134 8.02 -0.87 20.27
N ALA A 135 7.84 0.43 20.02
CA ALA A 135 7.67 0.94 18.65
C ALA A 135 8.92 0.70 17.77
N LEU A 136 10.13 0.91 18.32
CA LEU A 136 11.37 0.65 17.58
C LEU A 136 11.55 -0.83 17.27
N LEU A 137 11.30 -1.71 18.23
CA LEU A 137 11.34 -3.17 18.03
C LEU A 137 10.35 -3.59 16.95
N GLY A 138 9.10 -3.11 17.00
CA GLY A 138 8.09 -3.41 15.99
C GLY A 138 8.49 -2.94 14.59
N LEU A 139 9.21 -1.83 14.46
CA LEU A 139 9.71 -1.34 13.17
C LEU A 139 10.89 -2.16 12.63
N SER A 140 11.69 -2.74 13.52
CA SER A 140 12.90 -3.47 13.17
C SER A 140 12.64 -4.94 12.83
N MET A 141 11.50 -5.50 13.25
CA MET A 141 11.17 -6.90 13.00
C MET A 141 10.65 -7.09 11.57
N PRO A 142 11.20 -8.04 10.80
CA PRO A 142 10.63 -8.42 9.50
C PRO A 142 9.20 -8.97 9.67
N ASN A 143 8.26 -8.55 8.82
CA ASN A 143 6.85 -8.96 8.91
C ASN A 143 6.68 -10.49 8.88
N PHE A 144 7.43 -11.20 8.04
CA PHE A 144 7.33 -12.66 7.97
C PHE A 144 7.75 -13.32 9.30
N TRP A 145 8.82 -12.83 9.92
CA TRP A 145 9.30 -13.35 11.20
C TRP A 145 8.29 -13.08 12.31
N LEU A 146 7.78 -11.85 12.38
CA LEU A 146 6.73 -11.49 13.34
C LEU A 146 5.48 -12.36 13.15
N GLY A 147 5.03 -12.56 11.90
CA GLY A 147 3.88 -13.42 11.61
C GLY A 147 4.08 -14.85 12.09
N LEU A 148 5.25 -15.44 11.82
CA LEU A 148 5.58 -16.79 12.29
C LEU A 148 5.62 -16.88 13.82
N MET A 149 6.21 -15.87 14.51
CA MET A 149 6.22 -15.84 15.98
C MET A 149 4.82 -15.74 16.57
N LEU A 150 3.95 -14.91 15.97
CA LEU A 150 2.55 -14.80 16.40
C LEU A 150 1.80 -16.12 16.20
N ILE A 151 2.01 -16.84 15.10
CA ILE A 151 1.43 -18.17 14.88
C ILE A 151 1.93 -19.16 15.94
N ILE A 152 3.24 -19.23 16.19
CA ILE A 152 3.81 -20.16 17.17
C ILE A 152 3.26 -19.89 18.58
N ILE A 153 3.22 -18.63 19.00
CA ILE A 153 2.83 -18.28 20.37
C ILE A 153 1.32 -18.34 20.52
N PHE A 154 0.56 -17.63 19.68
CA PHE A 154 -0.87 -17.40 19.93
C PHE A 154 -1.77 -18.43 19.26
N SER A 155 -1.33 -19.07 18.18
CA SER A 155 -2.11 -20.12 17.53
C SER A 155 -1.73 -21.51 18.05
N GLN A 156 -0.45 -21.89 17.93
CA GLN A 156 -0.01 -23.23 18.32
C GLN A 156 0.18 -23.40 19.83
N GLY A 157 0.77 -22.39 20.51
CA GLY A 157 1.05 -22.47 21.93
C GLY A 157 -0.18 -22.25 22.81
N LEU A 158 -0.95 -21.18 22.53
CA LEU A 158 -2.09 -20.77 23.35
C LEU A 158 -3.43 -21.21 22.78
N GLY A 159 -3.52 -21.55 21.49
CA GLY A 159 -4.77 -21.95 20.83
C GLY A 159 -5.82 -20.82 20.73
N TRP A 160 -5.41 -19.54 20.83
CA TRP A 160 -6.34 -18.42 20.85
C TRP A 160 -6.84 -18.03 19.47
N PHE A 161 -6.02 -18.19 18.44
CA PHE A 161 -6.31 -17.75 17.08
C PHE A 161 -5.96 -18.83 16.06
N PRO A 162 -6.64 -18.86 14.90
CA PRO A 162 -6.29 -19.75 13.80
C PRO A 162 -4.89 -19.43 13.25
N SER A 163 -4.18 -20.46 12.79
CA SER A 163 -2.84 -20.29 12.20
C SER A 163 -2.89 -19.84 10.75
N SER A 164 -3.98 -20.10 10.02
CA SER A 164 -4.05 -19.86 8.58
C SER A 164 -5.49 -19.80 8.04
N GLY A 165 -5.63 -19.18 6.85
CA GLY A 165 -6.90 -19.06 6.15
C GLY A 165 -7.79 -17.96 6.72
N ASP A 166 -9.05 -17.93 6.28
CA ASP A 166 -10.06 -16.92 6.64
C ASP A 166 -11.37 -17.49 7.17
N LYS A 167 -11.41 -18.80 7.43
CA LYS A 167 -12.64 -19.55 7.75
C LYS A 167 -13.28 -19.15 9.06
N ASP A 168 -12.49 -18.74 10.05
CA ASP A 168 -12.97 -18.34 11.37
C ASP A 168 -13.28 -16.83 11.47
N GLY A 169 -13.48 -16.18 10.33
CA GLY A 169 -13.92 -14.79 10.22
C GLY A 169 -12.94 -13.79 10.84
N ILE A 170 -13.41 -13.07 11.87
CA ILE A 170 -12.60 -12.03 12.54
C ILE A 170 -11.38 -12.62 13.27
N LEU A 171 -11.49 -13.81 13.85
CA LEU A 171 -10.37 -14.44 14.57
C LEU A 171 -9.20 -14.73 13.63
N SER A 172 -9.47 -15.20 12.39
CA SER A 172 -8.44 -15.41 11.37
C SER A 172 -7.75 -14.11 10.93
N LEU A 173 -8.41 -12.96 11.10
CA LEU A 173 -7.91 -11.67 10.64
C LEU A 173 -6.95 -11.00 11.65
N ILE A 174 -7.04 -11.35 12.94
CA ILE A 174 -6.34 -10.63 14.02
C ILE A 174 -4.81 -10.72 13.87
N LEU A 175 -4.25 -11.92 13.78
CA LEU A 175 -2.80 -12.09 13.69
C LEU A 175 -2.22 -11.49 12.41
N PRO A 176 -2.80 -11.74 11.20
CA PRO A 176 -2.36 -11.07 9.98
C PRO A 176 -2.45 -9.54 10.06
N ALA A 177 -3.54 -9.00 10.62
CA ALA A 177 -3.72 -7.55 10.74
C ALA A 177 -2.70 -6.90 11.67
N ILE A 178 -2.37 -7.53 12.79
CA ILE A 178 -1.30 -7.08 13.69
C ILE A 178 0.04 -7.13 12.96
N THR A 179 0.34 -8.21 12.24
CA THR A 179 1.59 -8.38 11.51
C THR A 179 1.81 -7.27 10.48
N VAL A 180 0.84 -7.04 9.60
CA VAL A 180 0.92 -5.97 8.58
C VAL A 180 0.91 -4.59 9.23
N GLY A 181 0.11 -4.42 10.30
CA GLY A 181 -0.08 -3.15 10.97
C GLY A 181 1.10 -2.68 11.83
N THR A 182 2.00 -3.57 12.22
CA THR A 182 3.07 -3.25 13.20
C THR A 182 3.96 -2.10 12.75
N GLY A 183 4.38 -2.05 11.49
CA GLY A 183 5.20 -0.97 10.95
C GLY A 183 4.47 0.40 10.96
N LEU A 184 3.18 0.40 10.61
CA LEU A 184 2.33 1.58 10.68
C LEU A 184 2.11 2.00 12.15
N MET A 185 1.82 1.06 13.05
CA MET A 185 1.62 1.30 14.47
C MET A 185 2.83 1.96 15.12
N ALA A 186 4.04 1.47 14.82
CA ALA A 186 5.29 2.04 15.32
C ALA A 186 5.47 3.50 14.85
N THR A 187 5.25 3.75 13.57
CA THR A 187 5.35 5.10 12.98
C THR A 187 4.31 6.05 13.57
N LEU A 188 3.05 5.59 13.68
CA LEU A 188 1.96 6.38 14.26
C LEU A 188 2.18 6.70 15.74
N THR A 189 2.65 5.74 16.53
CA THR A 189 2.95 5.98 17.97
C THR A 189 3.98 7.09 18.12
N ARG A 190 5.07 7.04 17.36
CA ARG A 190 6.12 8.07 17.38
C ARG A 190 5.61 9.43 16.90
N THR A 191 4.86 9.46 15.81
CA THR A 191 4.29 10.71 15.26
C THR A 191 3.27 11.30 16.23
N THR A 192 2.39 10.48 16.80
CA THR A 192 1.40 10.92 17.79
C THR A 192 2.09 11.52 19.01
N ARG A 193 3.13 10.85 19.53
CA ARG A 193 3.92 11.37 20.66
C ARG A 193 4.56 12.71 20.32
N SER A 194 5.25 12.83 19.20
CA SER A 194 5.92 14.08 18.80
C SER A 194 4.92 15.21 18.62
N SER A 195 3.87 14.99 17.86
CA SER A 195 2.83 16.00 17.59
C SER A 195 2.10 16.43 18.86
N MET A 196 1.85 15.50 19.79
CA MET A 196 1.27 15.82 21.09
C MET A 196 2.21 16.66 21.96
N LEU A 197 3.53 16.35 21.99
CA LEU A 197 4.52 17.14 22.74
C LEU A 197 4.61 18.56 22.22
N ASP A 198 4.62 18.78 20.92
CA ASP A 198 4.65 20.10 20.30
C ASP A 198 3.40 20.93 20.68
N VAL A 199 2.24 20.29 20.68
CA VAL A 199 0.97 20.93 21.00
C VAL A 199 0.82 21.19 22.50
N ILE A 200 1.19 20.25 23.39
CA ILE A 200 1.02 20.36 24.84
C ILE A 200 1.77 21.57 25.42
N ARG A 201 2.84 22.01 24.75
CA ARG A 201 3.64 23.17 25.14
C ARG A 201 3.11 24.50 24.62
N SER A 202 2.04 24.52 23.84
CA SER A 202 1.51 25.74 23.25
C SER A 202 0.75 26.64 24.24
N ASP A 203 0.79 27.95 24.01
CA ASP A 203 0.23 28.97 24.91
C ASP A 203 -1.29 28.86 25.05
N TYR A 204 -2.02 28.43 24.01
CA TYR A 204 -3.47 28.31 24.10
C TYR A 204 -3.90 27.19 25.06
N LEU A 205 -3.10 26.12 25.23
CA LEU A 205 -3.36 25.09 26.23
C LEU A 205 -3.03 25.58 27.64
N ARG A 206 -2.00 26.39 27.76
CA ARG A 206 -1.70 27.09 29.03
C ARG A 206 -2.88 27.96 29.46
N THR A 207 -3.47 28.72 28.53
CA THR A 207 -4.68 29.51 28.75
C THR A 207 -5.89 28.65 29.16
N ALA A 208 -6.07 27.49 28.51
CA ALA A 208 -7.16 26.58 28.85
C ALA A 208 -7.01 26.05 30.30
N ARG A 209 -5.79 25.71 30.73
CA ARG A 209 -5.49 25.27 32.10
C ARG A 209 -5.74 26.39 33.10
N SER A 210 -5.33 27.62 32.81
CA SER A 210 -5.57 28.78 33.65
C SER A 210 -7.06 29.09 33.84
N LYS A 211 -7.91 28.70 32.87
CA LYS A 211 -9.38 28.79 32.98
C LYS A 211 -10.02 27.62 33.76
N GLY A 212 -9.22 26.74 34.38
CA GLY A 212 -9.72 25.63 35.16
C GLY A 212 -10.26 24.44 34.35
N VAL A 213 -9.94 24.35 33.06
CA VAL A 213 -10.38 23.19 32.22
C VAL A 213 -9.69 21.91 32.72
N PRO A 214 -10.43 20.82 32.98
CA PRO A 214 -9.84 19.55 33.44
C PRO A 214 -8.81 19.01 32.43
N GLU A 215 -7.66 18.49 32.94
CA GLU A 215 -6.54 18.04 32.11
C GLU A 215 -6.95 17.01 31.06
N LYS A 216 -7.86 16.09 31.38
CA LYS A 216 -8.44 15.11 30.44
C LYS A 216 -9.08 15.79 29.21
N THR A 217 -9.77 16.92 29.43
CA THR A 217 -10.39 17.71 28.34
C THR A 217 -9.35 18.49 27.58
N VAL A 218 -8.36 19.09 28.26
CA VAL A 218 -7.22 19.77 27.62
C VAL A 218 -6.51 18.81 26.67
N VAL A 219 -6.18 17.60 27.10
CA VAL A 219 -5.48 16.60 26.29
C VAL A 219 -6.36 16.08 25.14
N LYS A 220 -7.57 15.54 25.45
CA LYS A 220 -8.39 14.84 24.46
C LYS A 220 -9.10 15.76 23.47
N LYS A 221 -9.57 16.94 23.92
CA LYS A 221 -10.38 17.84 23.10
C LYS A 221 -9.57 18.97 22.47
N HIS A 222 -8.61 19.54 23.20
CA HIS A 222 -7.87 20.70 22.73
C HIS A 222 -6.52 20.33 22.11
N ALA A 223 -5.71 19.45 22.74
CA ALA A 223 -4.41 19.07 22.23
C ALA A 223 -4.52 18.10 21.06
N LEU A 224 -5.24 16.99 21.22
CA LEU A 224 -5.35 15.95 20.21
C LEU A 224 -5.89 16.47 18.88
N LYS A 225 -6.91 17.35 18.91
CA LYS A 225 -7.48 17.92 17.68
C LYS A 225 -6.44 18.59 16.78
N ASN A 226 -5.48 19.30 17.37
CA ASN A 226 -4.42 19.97 16.62
C ASN A 226 -3.26 19.02 16.28
N ALA A 227 -3.01 18.01 17.11
CA ALA A 227 -2.03 16.96 16.85
C ALA A 227 -2.48 15.95 15.75
N LEU A 228 -3.78 15.91 15.41
CA LEU A 228 -4.30 14.97 14.41
C LEU A 228 -3.79 15.24 12.99
N ILE A 229 -3.43 16.47 12.62
CA ILE A 229 -3.02 16.81 11.25
C ILE A 229 -1.82 15.97 10.79
N PRO A 230 -0.67 15.92 11.50
CA PRO A 230 0.43 15.05 11.14
C PRO A 230 0.08 13.55 11.22
N ILE A 231 -0.75 13.15 12.16
CA ILE A 231 -1.18 11.75 12.35
C ILE A 231 -1.96 11.27 11.13
N ILE A 232 -2.96 12.03 10.68
CA ILE A 232 -3.76 11.72 9.48
C ILE A 232 -2.84 11.66 8.24
N THR A 233 -1.86 12.55 8.15
CA THR A 233 -0.87 12.55 7.07
C THR A 233 -0.09 11.24 7.02
N VAL A 234 0.38 10.75 8.17
CA VAL A 234 1.09 9.47 8.24
C VAL A 234 0.19 8.31 7.87
N ILE A 235 -1.05 8.26 8.39
CA ILE A 235 -1.99 7.19 8.04
C ILE A 235 -2.13 7.08 6.53
N GLY A 236 -2.38 8.18 5.85
CA GLY A 236 -2.61 8.12 4.43
C GLY A 236 -1.36 7.82 3.60
N THR A 237 -0.20 8.39 3.93
CA THR A 237 1.04 8.06 3.20
C THR A 237 1.43 6.59 3.37
N GLN A 238 1.05 5.96 4.49
CA GLN A 238 1.35 4.57 4.77
C GLN A 238 0.32 3.57 4.20
N MET A 239 -0.88 4.02 3.82
CA MET A 239 -1.91 3.12 3.25
C MET A 239 -1.40 2.36 2.02
N GLY A 240 -0.72 3.02 1.10
CA GLY A 240 -0.14 2.37 -0.07
C GLY A 240 0.91 1.30 0.30
N ARG A 241 1.74 1.58 1.31
CA ARG A 241 2.73 0.61 1.84
C ARG A 241 2.06 -0.57 2.52
N THR A 242 0.97 -0.36 3.22
CA THR A 242 0.21 -1.43 3.89
C THR A 242 -0.37 -2.39 2.85
N LEU A 243 -0.92 -1.88 1.75
CA LEU A 243 -1.44 -2.68 0.65
C LEU A 243 -0.34 -3.49 -0.05
N GLY A 244 0.80 -2.85 -0.39
CA GLY A 244 1.94 -3.56 -1.00
C GLY A 244 2.65 -4.51 -0.06
N GLY A 245 2.69 -4.20 1.25
CA GLY A 245 3.36 -5.01 2.28
C GLY A 245 2.57 -6.22 2.75
N SER A 246 1.31 -6.37 2.35
CA SER A 246 0.46 -7.51 2.75
C SER A 246 0.84 -8.83 2.07
N VAL A 247 1.52 -8.79 0.90
CA VAL A 247 1.85 -9.96 0.07
C VAL A 247 2.54 -11.08 0.87
N VAL A 248 3.60 -10.74 1.61
CA VAL A 248 4.35 -11.71 2.43
C VAL A 248 3.47 -12.26 3.56
N THR A 249 2.70 -11.40 4.22
CA THR A 249 1.80 -11.79 5.31
C THR A 249 0.66 -12.67 4.81
N GLU A 250 0.07 -12.36 3.66
CA GLU A 250 -0.95 -13.19 3.02
C GLU A 250 -0.43 -14.60 2.75
N ASN A 251 0.84 -14.73 2.32
CA ASN A 251 1.45 -16.03 2.10
C ASN A 251 1.73 -16.78 3.41
N VAL A 252 2.28 -16.11 4.44
CA VAL A 252 2.58 -16.71 5.75
C VAL A 252 1.32 -17.26 6.42
N PHE A 253 0.22 -16.48 6.42
CA PHE A 253 -1.04 -16.87 7.03
C PHE A 253 -1.98 -17.63 6.08
N SER A 254 -1.54 -17.95 4.85
CA SER A 254 -2.41 -18.53 3.81
C SER A 254 -3.72 -17.75 3.61
N TRP A 255 -3.66 -16.43 3.78
CA TRP A 255 -4.78 -15.53 3.59
C TRP A 255 -5.14 -15.45 2.11
N PRO A 256 -6.44 -15.61 1.72
CA PRO A 256 -6.83 -15.73 0.32
C PRO A 256 -6.87 -14.38 -0.42
N GLY A 257 -5.76 -13.65 -0.42
CA GLY A 257 -5.62 -12.35 -1.05
C GLY A 257 -4.91 -12.39 -2.41
N VAL A 258 -4.79 -11.21 -3.03
CA VAL A 258 -4.11 -11.00 -4.32
C VAL A 258 -2.61 -11.27 -4.22
N GLY A 259 -1.98 -10.89 -3.11
CA GLY A 259 -0.55 -11.12 -2.91
C GLY A 259 -0.21 -12.60 -2.87
N ARG A 260 -1.04 -13.42 -2.21
CA ARG A 260 -0.90 -14.88 -2.22
C ARG A 260 -1.11 -15.45 -3.63
N LEU A 261 -2.15 -15.04 -4.35
CA LEU A 261 -2.38 -15.43 -5.73
C LEU A 261 -1.15 -15.13 -6.60
N THR A 262 -0.56 -13.94 -6.45
CA THR A 262 0.65 -13.55 -7.20
C THR A 262 1.83 -14.48 -6.90
N ILE A 263 2.09 -14.81 -5.62
CA ILE A 263 3.19 -15.72 -5.25
C ILE A 263 2.93 -17.15 -5.76
N GLU A 264 1.69 -17.63 -5.68
CA GLU A 264 1.31 -18.94 -6.22
C GLU A 264 1.53 -18.97 -7.75
N ALA A 265 1.12 -17.93 -8.46
CA ALA A 265 1.34 -17.79 -9.91
C ALA A 265 2.84 -17.74 -10.28
N VAL A 266 3.67 -17.04 -9.49
CA VAL A 266 5.14 -17.04 -9.67
C VAL A 266 5.72 -18.46 -9.55
N LYS A 267 5.31 -19.21 -8.50
CA LYS A 267 5.77 -20.59 -8.30
C LYS A 267 5.37 -21.52 -9.44
N GLN A 268 4.21 -21.26 -10.05
CA GLN A 268 3.64 -22.03 -11.16
C GLN A 268 4.08 -21.48 -12.54
N ARG A 269 4.95 -20.48 -12.58
CA ARG A 269 5.44 -19.82 -13.80
C ARG A 269 4.33 -19.27 -14.71
N ASP A 270 3.18 -18.96 -14.12
CA ASP A 270 2.04 -18.37 -14.80
C ASP A 270 2.28 -16.86 -15.02
N THR A 271 3.04 -16.56 -16.06
CA THR A 271 3.48 -15.19 -16.40
C THR A 271 2.28 -14.26 -16.60
N THR A 272 1.21 -14.74 -17.21
CA THR A 272 0.00 -13.96 -17.49
C THR A 272 -0.67 -13.54 -16.18
N THR A 273 -0.88 -14.47 -15.26
CA THR A 273 -1.47 -14.16 -13.94
C THR A 273 -0.56 -13.26 -13.10
N VAL A 274 0.76 -13.49 -13.09
CA VAL A 274 1.71 -12.64 -12.35
C VAL A 274 1.64 -11.20 -12.86
N THR A 275 1.76 -11.03 -14.18
CA THR A 275 1.78 -9.68 -14.80
C THR A 275 0.47 -8.95 -14.57
N GLY A 276 -0.66 -9.62 -14.81
CA GLY A 276 -2.00 -9.06 -14.59
C GLY A 276 -2.24 -8.66 -13.13
N CYS A 277 -1.92 -9.53 -12.17
CA CYS A 277 -2.04 -9.24 -10.74
C CYS A 277 -1.20 -8.05 -10.30
N ILE A 278 0.03 -7.92 -10.80
CA ILE A 278 0.92 -6.81 -10.42
C ILE A 278 0.44 -5.50 -11.04
N ILE A 279 0.06 -5.48 -12.31
CA ILE A 279 -0.51 -4.27 -12.95
C ILE A 279 -1.76 -3.80 -12.22
N MET A 280 -2.69 -4.71 -11.95
CA MET A 280 -3.92 -4.38 -11.23
C MET A 280 -3.64 -3.91 -9.80
N SER A 281 -2.65 -4.48 -9.12
CA SER A 281 -2.23 -4.04 -7.79
C SER A 281 -1.63 -2.63 -7.83
N VAL A 282 -0.82 -2.29 -8.83
CA VAL A 282 -0.28 -0.94 -9.03
C VAL A 282 -1.42 0.06 -9.26
N ILE A 283 -2.40 -0.29 -10.09
CA ILE A 283 -3.59 0.54 -10.33
C ILE A 283 -4.37 0.73 -9.02
N MET A 284 -4.67 -0.34 -8.32
CA MET A 284 -5.41 -0.33 -7.06
C MET A 284 -4.72 0.53 -5.99
N ILE A 285 -3.41 0.33 -5.75
CA ILE A 285 -2.63 1.13 -4.81
C ILE A 285 -2.68 2.61 -5.19
N SER A 286 -2.59 2.92 -6.47
CA SER A 286 -2.62 4.29 -6.97
C SER A 286 -3.97 4.95 -6.82
N VAL A 287 -5.06 4.21 -7.03
CA VAL A 287 -6.43 4.67 -6.77
C VAL A 287 -6.61 4.96 -5.28
N VAL A 288 -6.20 4.04 -4.41
CA VAL A 288 -6.26 4.25 -2.96
C VAL A 288 -5.44 5.47 -2.54
N GLN A 289 -4.22 5.63 -3.07
CA GLN A 289 -3.38 6.78 -2.78
C GLN A 289 -4.01 8.09 -3.28
N LEU A 290 -4.66 8.07 -4.45
CA LEU A 290 -5.41 9.24 -4.96
C LEU A 290 -6.58 9.60 -4.04
N LEU A 291 -7.35 8.62 -3.57
CA LEU A 291 -8.45 8.84 -2.61
C LEU A 291 -7.94 9.44 -1.29
N VAL A 292 -6.81 8.94 -0.80
CA VAL A 292 -6.14 9.49 0.39
C VAL A 292 -5.73 10.94 0.17
N ASP A 293 -5.09 11.26 -0.96
CA ASP A 293 -4.67 12.64 -1.26
C ASP A 293 -5.88 13.60 -1.40
N LEU A 294 -6.99 13.12 -1.96
CA LEU A 294 -8.23 13.88 -2.02
C LEU A 294 -8.79 14.14 -0.61
N THR A 295 -8.75 13.14 0.26
CA THR A 295 -9.18 13.29 1.67
C THR A 295 -8.31 14.34 2.39
N TYR A 296 -7.00 14.37 2.17
CA TYR A 296 -6.13 15.41 2.72
C TYR A 296 -6.51 16.81 2.25
N ALA A 297 -6.81 16.95 0.97
CA ALA A 297 -7.22 18.25 0.44
C ALA A 297 -8.53 18.76 1.06
N PHE A 298 -9.36 17.89 1.65
CA PHE A 298 -10.54 18.28 2.42
C PHE A 298 -10.19 18.62 3.88
N VAL A 299 -9.28 17.89 4.50
CA VAL A 299 -8.92 18.03 5.92
C VAL A 299 -8.00 19.23 6.16
N ASP A 300 -7.05 19.50 5.24
CA ASP A 300 -6.09 20.60 5.38
C ASP A 300 -6.29 21.68 4.28
N PRO A 301 -6.94 22.82 4.63
CA PRO A 301 -7.13 23.93 3.69
C PRO A 301 -5.80 24.57 3.22
N ARG A 302 -4.72 24.43 3.98
CA ARG A 302 -3.39 24.99 3.63
C ARG A 302 -2.78 24.25 2.44
N LEU A 303 -2.97 22.96 2.35
CA LEU A 303 -2.57 22.16 1.19
C LEU A 303 -3.35 22.59 -0.07
N ARG A 304 -4.64 22.93 0.05
CA ARG A 304 -5.43 23.51 -1.04
C ARG A 304 -4.77 24.77 -1.62
N ALA A 305 -4.28 25.66 -0.76
CA ALA A 305 -3.62 26.89 -1.16
C ALA A 305 -2.26 26.63 -1.84
N GLN A 306 -1.47 25.66 -1.37
CA GLN A 306 -0.21 25.26 -1.99
C GLN A 306 -0.39 24.66 -3.38
N TYR A 307 -1.39 23.79 -3.59
CA TYR A 307 -1.72 23.24 -4.91
C TYR A 307 -2.25 24.33 -5.89
N ALA A 308 -2.96 25.33 -5.39
CA ALA A 308 -3.41 26.47 -6.20
C ALA A 308 -2.27 27.44 -6.57
N SER A 309 -1.33 27.69 -5.66
CA SER A 309 -0.19 28.60 -5.85
C SER A 309 0.91 28.01 -6.76
N SER A 310 1.13 26.70 -6.69
CA SER A 310 2.07 25.99 -7.56
C SER A 310 1.67 26.09 -9.05
N GLY A 311 0.35 26.10 -9.34
CA GLY A 311 -0.19 26.33 -10.67
C GLY A 311 0.00 27.77 -11.18
N LYS A 312 -0.11 28.77 -10.28
CA LYS A 312 0.13 30.18 -10.62
C LYS A 312 1.61 30.50 -10.87
N LYS A 313 2.52 29.97 -10.05
CA LYS A 313 3.97 30.12 -10.25
C LYS A 313 4.46 29.54 -11.57
N LYS A 314 3.99 28.36 -11.98
CA LYS A 314 4.33 27.78 -13.29
C LYS A 314 3.76 28.59 -14.47
N LYS A 315 2.56 29.14 -14.35
CA LYS A 315 2.01 30.03 -15.40
C LYS A 315 2.79 31.34 -15.50
N ALA A 316 3.20 31.93 -14.38
CA ALA A 316 4.00 33.14 -14.36
C ALA A 316 5.41 32.91 -14.94
N ALA A 317 6.07 31.79 -14.60
CA ALA A 317 7.37 31.42 -15.15
C ALA A 317 7.29 31.10 -16.65
N ALA A 318 6.24 30.45 -17.13
CA ALA A 318 6.02 30.20 -18.55
C ALA A 318 5.71 31.48 -19.35
N ALA A 319 4.97 32.42 -18.76
CA ALA A 319 4.70 33.72 -19.35
C ALA A 319 5.97 34.59 -19.43
N ALA A 320 6.79 34.59 -18.36
CA ALA A 320 8.06 35.31 -18.35
C ALA A 320 9.07 34.74 -19.38
N LYS A 321 9.09 33.41 -19.56
CA LYS A 321 9.94 32.77 -20.58
C LYS A 321 9.50 33.14 -22.01
N LYS A 322 8.19 33.15 -22.28
CA LYS A 322 7.65 33.57 -23.58
C LYS A 322 7.89 35.05 -23.87
N ALA A 323 7.82 35.94 -22.88
CA ALA A 323 8.13 37.35 -23.02
C ALA A 323 9.61 37.59 -23.32
N GLY A 324 10.53 36.88 -22.65
CA GLY A 324 11.96 36.97 -22.90
C GLY A 324 12.42 36.36 -24.25
N GLU A 325 11.69 35.38 -24.79
CA GLU A 325 11.90 34.83 -26.12
C GLU A 325 11.42 35.77 -27.24
N ALA A 326 10.30 36.50 -26.98
CA ALA A 326 9.79 37.52 -27.93
C ALA A 326 10.69 38.76 -28.01
N GLU A 327 11.34 39.14 -26.91
CA GLU A 327 12.31 40.27 -26.88
C GLU A 327 13.65 39.97 -27.60
N LYS A 328 14.05 38.69 -27.63
CA LYS A 328 15.28 38.21 -28.31
C LYS A 328 15.10 37.91 -29.80
N GLY A 329 13.87 37.76 -30.28
CA GLY A 329 13.56 37.50 -31.69
C GLY A 329 13.21 38.72 -32.52
N GLY A 330 13.28 39.92 -31.94
CA GLY A 330 12.91 41.20 -32.55
C GLY A 330 14.12 42.13 -32.89
N VAL A 331 15.35 41.58 -32.95
CA VAL A 331 16.55 42.33 -33.36
C VAL A 331 17.09 41.80 -34.67
#